data_0e2910a7025a2b85d28da91fdce24f0a
#
_entry.id   0e2910a7025a2b85d28da91fdce24f0a
#
_cell.length_a   1.000
_cell.length_b   1.000
_cell.length_c   1.000
_cell.angle_alpha   90.00
_cell.angle_beta   90.00
_cell.angle_gamma   90.00
#
_symmetry.space_group_name_H-M   'P 1'
#
loop_
_entity.id
_entity.type
_entity.pdbx_description
1 polymer ?
#
loop_
_entity_poly.entity_id
_entity_poly.type
_entity_poly.pdbx_seq_one_letter_code
_entity_poly.pdbx_strand_id
1 'polypeptide(L)'
;MDSKKEIYEIEFTEDCRDEIREIYEYISENLVAQVAAKNLMKKMRDAVMNLRENPEIYVKIDRKDKNKKDFRRLVINNYVILYTIDEERKTVYISHMYY
;
A
#
# COMPACT_ATOMS: atom_id res chain seq x y z
N MET A 1 -5.62 2.25 30.90
CA MET A 1 -5.37 2.29 30.28
C MET A 1 -5.70 2.39 29.25
N ASP A 2 -5.92 2.70 28.82
CA ASP A 2 -6.23 2.77 27.84
C ASP A 2 -5.62 3.42 26.91
N SER A 3 -5.12 3.00 26.49
CA SER A 3 -4.35 3.60 25.54
C SER A 3 -5.10 3.70 24.29
N LYS A 4 -5.30 4.83 23.82
CA LYS A 4 -5.81 5.02 22.53
C LYS A 4 -4.75 4.74 21.57
N LYS A 5 -4.96 3.78 20.69
CA LYS A 5 -4.13 3.61 19.53
C LYS A 5 -4.32 4.81 18.64
N GLU A 6 -3.24 5.35 18.15
CA GLU A 6 -3.31 6.35 17.12
C GLU A 6 -3.70 5.69 15.80
N ILE A 7 -4.58 6.34 15.07
CA ILE A 7 -5.04 5.85 13.77
C ILE A 7 -4.47 6.77 12.71
N TYR A 8 -3.76 6.19 11.75
CA TYR A 8 -3.16 6.96 10.67
C TYR A 8 -4.13 7.06 9.50
N GLU A 9 -4.01 8.16 8.77
CA GLU A 9 -4.71 8.30 7.50
C GLU A 9 -3.93 7.55 6.43
N ILE A 10 -4.63 7.10 5.41
CA ILE A 10 -4.01 6.44 4.26
C ILE A 10 -4.20 7.32 3.04
N GLU A 11 -3.11 7.65 2.36
CA GLU A 11 -3.18 8.36 1.10
C GLU A 11 -2.38 7.62 0.05
N PHE A 12 -2.93 7.54 -1.15
CA PHE A 12 -2.26 6.96 -2.29
C PHE A 12 -1.70 8.08 -3.13
N THR A 13 -0.42 7.98 -3.49
CA THR A 13 0.16 8.96 -4.40
C THR A 13 -0.44 8.79 -5.79
N GLU A 14 -0.31 9.81 -6.61
CA GLU A 14 -0.82 9.76 -7.97
C GLU A 14 -0.17 8.63 -8.76
N ASP A 15 1.16 8.50 -8.61
CA ASP A 15 1.88 7.41 -9.27
C ASP A 15 1.33 6.05 -8.86
N CYS A 16 1.05 5.87 -7.58
CA CYS A 16 0.54 4.60 -7.09
C CYS A 16 -0.85 4.33 -7.65
N ARG A 17 -1.69 5.35 -7.72
CA ARG A 17 -3.04 5.18 -8.29
C ARG A 17 -2.98 4.73 -9.73
N ASP A 18 -2.07 5.32 -10.51
CA ASP A 18 -1.89 4.94 -11.90
C ASP A 18 -1.39 3.51 -12.01
N GLU A 19 -0.45 3.13 -11.15
CA GLU A 19 0.10 1.78 -11.14
C GLU A 19 -0.97 0.74 -10.79
N ILE A 20 -1.81 1.04 -9.81
CA ILE A 20 -2.90 0.15 -9.41
C ILE A 20 -3.88 -0.02 -10.58
N ARG A 21 -4.23 1.09 -11.23
CA ARG A 21 -5.15 1.03 -12.36
C ARG A 21 -4.60 0.17 -13.48
N GLU A 22 -3.32 0.33 -13.79
CA GLU A 22 -2.69 -0.46 -14.84
C GLU A 22 -2.70 -1.94 -14.51
N ILE A 23 -2.39 -2.28 -13.26
CA ILE A 23 -2.41 -3.68 -12.85
C ILE A 23 -3.81 -4.25 -12.96
N TYR A 24 -4.81 -3.52 -12.47
CA TYR A 24 -6.18 -3.97 -12.52
C TYR A 24 -6.64 -4.18 -13.97
N GLU A 25 -6.33 -3.23 -14.85
CA GLU A 25 -6.73 -3.32 -16.25
C GLU A 25 -6.06 -4.50 -16.93
N TYR A 26 -4.77 -4.69 -16.66
CA TYR A 26 -4.05 -5.82 -17.25
C TYR A 26 -4.68 -7.15 -16.88
N ILE A 27 -4.99 -7.34 -15.60
CA ILE A 27 -5.56 -8.61 -15.14
C ILE A 27 -6.98 -8.77 -15.64
N SER A 28 -7.79 -7.72 -15.61
CA SER A 28 -9.21 -7.81 -15.93
C SER A 28 -9.52 -7.90 -17.41
N GLU A 29 -8.53 -7.71 -18.29
CA GLU A 29 -8.73 -7.92 -19.71
C GLU A 29 -9.10 -9.36 -20.04
N ASN A 30 -8.68 -10.29 -19.19
CA ASN A 30 -8.99 -11.69 -19.37
C ASN A 30 -10.24 -12.00 -18.53
N LEU A 31 -11.33 -12.40 -19.20
CA LEU A 31 -12.58 -12.68 -18.52
C LEU A 31 -12.44 -13.72 -17.41
N VAL A 32 -11.59 -14.72 -17.65
CA VAL A 32 -11.36 -15.78 -16.67
C VAL A 32 -10.69 -15.23 -15.42
N ALA A 33 -9.92 -14.13 -15.56
CA ALA A 33 -9.16 -13.57 -14.47
C ALA A 33 -9.87 -12.42 -13.75
N GLN A 34 -11.11 -12.09 -14.13
CA GLN A 34 -11.80 -10.97 -13.50
C GLN A 34 -12.04 -11.18 -12.01
N VAL A 35 -12.39 -12.41 -11.63
CA VAL A 35 -12.59 -12.72 -10.21
C VAL A 35 -11.27 -12.61 -9.47
N ALA A 36 -10.18 -13.08 -10.09
CA ALA A 36 -8.86 -12.98 -9.49
C ALA A 36 -8.45 -11.51 -9.29
N ALA A 37 -8.77 -10.67 -10.27
CA ALA A 37 -8.46 -9.23 -10.16
C ALA A 37 -9.19 -8.60 -8.96
N LYS A 38 -10.47 -8.92 -8.79
CA LYS A 38 -11.24 -8.40 -7.68
C LYS A 38 -10.72 -8.90 -6.34
N ASN A 39 -10.35 -10.17 -6.29
CA ASN A 39 -9.81 -10.76 -5.07
C ASN A 39 -8.48 -10.12 -4.70
N LEU A 40 -7.63 -9.85 -5.69
CA LEU A 40 -6.35 -9.20 -5.46
C LEU A 40 -6.56 -7.79 -4.92
N MET A 41 -7.46 -7.04 -5.54
CA MET A 41 -7.74 -5.68 -5.07
C MET A 41 -8.24 -5.68 -3.64
N LYS A 42 -9.07 -6.64 -3.28
CA LYS A 42 -9.58 -6.74 -1.92
C LYS A 42 -8.47 -7.05 -0.93
N LYS A 43 -7.59 -7.99 -1.27
CA LYS A 43 -6.45 -8.31 -0.41
C LYS A 43 -5.55 -7.11 -0.20
N MET A 44 -5.29 -6.36 -1.27
CA MET A 44 -4.46 -5.16 -1.18
C MET A 44 -5.11 -4.11 -0.30
N ARG A 45 -6.40 -3.88 -0.49
CA ARG A 45 -7.12 -2.90 0.32
C ARG A 45 -7.07 -3.29 1.79
N ASP A 46 -7.33 -4.55 2.10
CA ASP A 46 -7.36 -4.99 3.48
C ASP A 46 -5.99 -4.85 4.14
N ALA A 47 -4.93 -5.20 3.42
CA ALA A 47 -3.58 -5.07 3.95
C ALA A 47 -3.19 -3.62 4.15
N VAL A 48 -3.54 -2.75 3.20
CA VAL A 48 -3.24 -1.33 3.30
C VAL A 48 -4.02 -0.71 4.45
N MET A 49 -5.29 -1.06 4.59
CA MET A 49 -6.11 -0.49 5.67
C MET A 49 -5.60 -0.92 7.05
N ASN A 50 -5.00 -2.09 7.15
CA ASN A 50 -4.40 -2.50 8.41
C ASN A 50 -3.24 -1.59 8.83
N LEU A 51 -2.62 -0.90 7.89
CA LEU A 51 -1.53 0.04 8.21
C LEU A 51 -2.03 1.25 8.99
N ARG A 52 -3.32 1.50 9.00
CA ARG A 52 -3.86 2.60 9.79
C ARG A 52 -3.57 2.42 11.28
N GLU A 53 -3.58 1.18 11.74
CA GLU A 53 -3.33 0.90 13.15
C GLU A 53 -1.91 0.42 13.40
N ASN A 54 -1.26 -0.14 12.38
CA ASN A 54 0.05 -0.76 12.52
C ASN A 54 0.97 -0.38 11.37
N PRO A 55 1.30 0.91 11.21
CA PRO A 55 2.07 1.31 10.03
C PRO A 55 3.50 0.79 10.02
N GLU A 56 4.04 0.41 11.19
CA GLU A 56 5.43 -0.04 11.27
C GLU A 56 5.58 -1.56 11.20
N ILE A 57 4.50 -2.27 10.84
CA ILE A 57 4.51 -3.72 10.88
C ILE A 57 5.44 -4.34 9.84
N TYR A 58 5.70 -3.65 8.71
CA TYR A 58 6.54 -4.18 7.64
C TYR A 58 7.91 -3.54 7.68
N VAL A 59 8.90 -4.26 7.14
CA VAL A 59 10.30 -3.85 7.27
C VAL A 59 10.63 -2.67 6.36
N LYS A 60 11.56 -1.87 6.81
CA LYS A 60 12.16 -0.83 5.98
C LYS A 60 13.07 -1.46 4.95
N ILE A 61 13.13 -0.86 3.77
CA ILE A 61 14.09 -1.25 2.76
C ILE A 61 15.14 -0.15 2.64
N ASP A 62 16.24 -0.46 1.97
CA ASP A 62 17.34 0.48 1.84
C ASP A 62 17.08 1.41 0.65
N ARG A 63 16.02 2.22 0.80
CA ARG A 63 15.60 3.14 -0.23
C ARG A 63 14.75 4.23 0.44
N LYS A 64 14.93 5.46 0.02
CA LYS A 64 14.18 6.58 0.59
C LYS A 64 13.41 7.29 -0.52
N ASP A 65 12.32 7.93 -0.13
CA ASP A 65 11.56 8.74 -1.06
C ASP A 65 12.24 10.11 -1.23
N LYS A 66 11.65 10.98 -2.06
CA LYS A 66 12.23 12.28 -2.35
C LYS A 66 12.32 13.18 -1.12
N ASN A 67 11.56 12.87 -0.08
CA ASN A 67 11.60 13.60 1.18
C ASN A 67 12.49 12.91 2.21
N LYS A 68 13.28 11.93 1.76
CA LYS A 68 14.24 11.20 2.59
C LYS A 68 13.59 10.35 3.67
N LYS A 69 12.34 9.96 3.47
CA LYS A 69 11.66 9.04 4.35
C LYS A 69 11.91 7.61 3.89
N ASP A 70 12.08 6.72 4.86
CA ASP A 70 12.34 5.31 4.57
C ASP A 70 11.11 4.66 3.96
N PHE A 71 11.31 3.93 2.86
CA PHE A 71 10.24 3.08 2.35
C PHE A 71 10.15 1.81 3.17
N ARG A 72 8.94 1.35 3.37
CA ARG A 72 8.65 0.01 3.89
C ARG A 72 8.01 -0.80 2.79
N ARG A 73 8.16 -2.11 2.88
CA ARG A 73 7.72 -3.01 1.82
C ARG A 73 6.69 -4.00 2.34
N LEU A 74 5.56 -4.02 1.68
CA LEU A 74 4.46 -4.96 1.92
C LEU A 74 4.30 -5.79 0.65
N VAL A 75 4.19 -7.12 0.77
CA VAL A 75 4.08 -8.01 -0.39
C VAL A 75 2.74 -8.73 -0.35
N ILE A 76 2.00 -8.66 -1.46
CA ILE A 76 0.73 -9.37 -1.64
C ILE A 76 0.78 -10.08 -2.98
N ASN A 77 0.71 -11.42 -2.97
CA ASN A 77 0.66 -12.22 -4.22
C ASN A 77 1.76 -11.83 -5.21
N ASN A 78 2.97 -11.65 -4.73
CA ASN A 78 4.14 -11.24 -5.53
C ASN A 78 4.11 -9.79 -5.98
N TYR A 79 3.09 -9.03 -5.60
CA TYR A 79 3.10 -7.59 -5.82
C TYR A 79 3.74 -6.92 -4.63
N VAL A 80 4.58 -5.95 -4.91
CA VAL A 80 5.27 -5.17 -3.89
C VAL A 80 4.58 -3.83 -3.76
N ILE A 81 4.27 -3.46 -2.53
CA ILE A 81 3.71 -2.15 -2.22
C ILE A 81 4.73 -1.42 -1.36
N LEU A 82 5.17 -0.25 -1.81
CA LEU A 82 6.08 0.58 -1.06
C LEU A 82 5.33 1.74 -0.45
N TYR A 83 5.59 1.99 0.83
CA TYR A 83 4.93 3.09 1.52
C TYR A 83 5.88 3.77 2.48
N THR A 84 5.55 4.99 2.85
CA THR A 84 6.29 5.75 3.86
C THR A 84 5.32 6.21 4.94
N ILE A 85 5.85 6.58 6.09
CA ILE A 85 5.05 7.05 7.22
C ILE A 85 5.45 8.48 7.52
N ASP A 86 4.46 9.35 7.57
CA ASP A 86 4.66 10.73 8.02
C ASP A 86 4.10 10.84 9.43
N GLU A 87 5.00 10.86 10.40
CA GLU A 87 4.59 10.85 11.81
C GLU A 87 3.94 12.16 12.22
N GLU A 88 4.39 13.26 11.64
CA GLU A 88 3.83 14.56 12.00
C GLU A 88 2.38 14.68 11.53
N ARG A 89 2.10 14.18 10.34
CA ARG A 89 0.75 14.25 9.79
C ARG A 89 -0.08 13.02 10.12
N LYS A 90 0.51 12.03 10.76
CA LYS A 90 -0.13 10.76 11.06
C LYS A 90 -0.76 10.18 9.80
N THR A 91 0.03 10.12 8.73
CA THR A 91 -0.42 9.68 7.43
C THR A 91 0.55 8.67 6.85
N VAL A 92 0.00 7.62 6.28
CA VAL A 92 0.75 6.60 5.54
C VAL A 92 0.54 6.88 4.06
N TYR A 93 1.64 7.10 3.33
CA TYR A 93 1.59 7.37 1.89
C TYR A 93 1.95 6.10 1.15
N ILE A 94 0.98 5.56 0.42
CA ILE A 94 1.21 4.40 -0.43
C ILE A 94 1.75 4.93 -1.75
N SER A 95 3.03 4.68 -2.00
CA SER A 95 3.78 5.39 -3.02
C SER A 95 3.94 4.63 -4.33
N HIS A 96 4.08 3.30 -4.26
CA HIS A 96 4.28 2.49 -5.45
C HIS A 96 3.69 1.12 -5.26
N MET A 97 3.26 0.52 -6.37
CA MET A 97 2.86 -0.87 -6.42
C MET A 97 3.33 -1.47 -7.72
N TYR A 98 4.04 -2.60 -7.65
CA TYR A 98 4.56 -3.25 -8.84
C TYR A 98 4.73 -4.75 -8.59
N TYR A 99 4.81 -5.47 -9.69
CA TYR A 99 4.96 -6.93 -9.67
C TYR A 99 6.42 -7.32 -9.46
#